data_9ca8e39326b0122e89172eb116696403
#
_entry.id   9ca8e39326b0122e89172eb116696403
#
_cell.length_a   1.000
_cell.length_b   1.000
_cell.length_c   1.000
_cell.angle_alpha   90.00
_cell.angle_beta   90.00
_cell.angle_gamma   90.00
#
_symmetry.space_group_name_H-M   'P 1'
#
loop_
_entity.id
_entity.type
_entity.pdbx_description
1 polymer ?
#
loop_
_entity_poly.entity_id
_entity_poly.type
_entity_poly.pdbx_seq_one_letter_code
_entity_poly.pdbx_strand_id
1 'polypeptide(L)'
;MERTNILNRLRTGDHDVLVGINLLREGIDLPEVSFIAILDADKEGFLRNLTTLLQIIGRAARHIDGKVILYADRETDSMKAAIGETTRRRAIQREYNRTHDITPTQIQKEIRSTLFDAPAPEKEYASNQPTGAILKELEREMKKSVKELDFERAAQLRDRINALKRKNE
;
A
#
# COMPACT_ATOMS: atom_id res chain seq x y z
N MET A 1 6.10 -6.25 9.38
CA MET A 1 6.81 -4.95 9.39
C MET A 1 7.71 -4.75 8.17
N GLU A 2 8.58 -5.69 7.81
CA GLU A 2 9.53 -5.54 6.69
C GLU A 2 8.87 -5.28 5.32
N ARG A 3 7.81 -6.02 4.97
CA ARG A 3 7.11 -5.85 3.68
C ARG A 3 6.52 -4.45 3.48
N THR A 4 5.93 -3.88 4.52
CA THR A 4 5.32 -2.54 4.44
C THR A 4 6.39 -1.46 4.24
N ASN A 5 7.54 -1.59 4.93
CA ASN A 5 8.67 -0.68 4.77
C ASN A 5 9.24 -0.73 3.36
N ILE A 6 9.39 -1.93 2.77
CA ILE A 6 9.87 -2.09 1.39
C ILE A 6 8.92 -1.42 0.39
N LEU A 7 7.61 -1.60 0.57
CA LEU A 7 6.59 -0.95 -0.28
C LEU A 7 6.58 0.57 -0.13
N ASN A 8 6.74 1.08 1.09
CA ASN A 8 6.85 2.52 1.31
C ASN A 8 8.09 3.09 0.63
N ARG A 9 9.24 2.42 0.72
CA ARG A 9 10.49 2.85 0.05
C ARG A 9 10.37 2.85 -1.48
N LEU A 10 9.59 1.94 -2.07
CA LEU A 10 9.26 2.03 -3.49
C LEU A 10 8.40 3.26 -3.80
N ARG A 11 7.42 3.57 -2.94
CA ARG A 11 6.53 4.73 -3.12
C ARG A 11 7.22 6.07 -2.92
N THR A 12 8.20 6.13 -2.00
CA THR A 12 9.01 7.34 -1.74
C THR A 12 10.10 7.56 -2.79
N GLY A 13 10.36 6.56 -3.65
CA GLY A 13 11.43 6.63 -4.64
C GLY A 13 12.81 6.23 -4.12
N ASP A 14 12.91 5.68 -2.89
CA ASP A 14 14.16 5.12 -2.37
C ASP A 14 14.55 3.83 -3.11
N HIS A 15 13.59 3.18 -3.73
CA HIS A 15 13.75 2.02 -4.59
C HIS A 15 13.03 2.25 -5.91
N ASP A 16 13.73 2.02 -7.03
CA ASP A 16 13.16 2.12 -8.38
C ASP A 16 12.45 0.83 -8.81
N VAL A 17 12.87 -0.30 -8.27
CA VAL A 17 12.39 -1.62 -8.67
C VAL A 17 12.16 -2.50 -7.46
N LEU A 18 11.06 -3.23 -7.48
CA LEU A 18 10.72 -4.26 -6.51
C LEU A 18 10.62 -5.62 -7.21
N VAL A 19 11.40 -6.58 -6.76
CA VAL A 19 11.39 -7.96 -7.28
C VAL A 19 10.89 -8.90 -6.20
N GLY A 20 9.99 -9.80 -6.57
CA GLY A 20 9.52 -10.80 -5.62
C GLY A 20 8.48 -11.75 -6.19
N ILE A 21 8.14 -12.77 -5.40
CA ILE A 21 7.13 -13.75 -5.74
C ILE A 21 5.79 -13.28 -5.17
N ASN A 22 4.74 -13.29 -5.98
CA ASN A 22 3.35 -12.94 -5.57
C ASN A 22 3.17 -11.55 -4.93
N LEU A 23 4.06 -10.62 -5.20
CA LEU A 23 4.03 -9.29 -4.60
C LEU A 23 2.73 -8.53 -4.88
N LEU A 24 2.18 -8.69 -6.09
CA LEU A 24 1.05 -7.89 -6.58
C LEU A 24 -0.29 -8.65 -6.54
N ARG A 25 -0.39 -9.76 -5.83
CA ARG A 25 -1.59 -10.59 -5.86
C ARG A 25 -2.76 -10.01 -5.07
N GLU A 26 -2.56 -9.63 -3.81
CA GLU A 26 -3.64 -9.13 -2.92
C GLU A 26 -3.17 -7.98 -2.03
N GLY A 27 -4.11 -7.06 -1.73
CA GLY A 27 -3.93 -6.02 -0.71
C GLY A 27 -2.96 -4.90 -1.05
N ILE A 28 -2.36 -4.86 -2.25
CA ILE A 28 -1.40 -3.83 -2.64
C ILE A 28 -2.05 -2.86 -3.63
N ASP A 29 -2.01 -1.58 -3.30
CA ASP A 29 -2.48 -0.49 -4.11
C ASP A 29 -1.36 0.52 -4.32
N LEU A 30 -0.67 0.40 -5.44
CA LEU A 30 0.49 1.20 -5.82
C LEU A 30 0.23 1.94 -7.14
N PRO A 31 -0.45 3.09 -7.13
CA PRO A 31 -0.70 3.86 -8.34
C PRO A 31 0.58 4.43 -8.95
N GLU A 32 1.68 4.43 -8.24
CA GLU A 32 3.01 4.88 -8.69
C GLU A 32 3.68 3.87 -9.63
N VAL A 33 3.23 2.60 -9.64
CA VAL A 33 3.83 1.56 -10.47
C VAL A 33 3.38 1.71 -11.94
N SER A 34 4.29 2.18 -12.78
CA SER A 34 4.08 2.35 -14.22
C SER A 34 4.43 1.10 -15.05
N PHE A 35 5.26 0.21 -14.51
CA PHE A 35 5.76 -0.95 -15.24
C PHE A 35 5.73 -2.21 -14.40
N ILE A 36 5.21 -3.30 -14.98
CA ILE A 36 5.24 -4.65 -14.38
C ILE A 36 5.84 -5.63 -15.38
N ALA A 37 6.88 -6.34 -14.97
CA ALA A 37 7.47 -7.47 -15.69
C ALA A 37 7.04 -8.78 -15.02
N ILE A 38 6.43 -9.70 -15.77
CA ILE A 38 6.09 -11.03 -15.29
C ILE A 38 7.02 -12.02 -15.97
N LEU A 39 7.98 -12.54 -15.20
CA LEU A 39 8.92 -13.55 -15.68
C LEU A 39 8.27 -14.92 -15.65
N ASP A 40 8.73 -15.82 -16.56
CA ASP A 40 8.20 -17.18 -16.69
C ASP A 40 6.66 -17.21 -16.79
N ALA A 41 6.09 -16.33 -17.61
CA ALA A 41 4.63 -16.18 -17.72
C ALA A 41 3.95 -17.40 -18.36
N ASP A 42 4.71 -18.23 -19.06
CA ASP A 42 4.27 -19.51 -19.66
C ASP A 42 4.33 -20.71 -18.70
N LYS A 43 4.89 -20.56 -17.52
CA LYS A 43 4.87 -21.59 -16.48
C LYS A 43 3.48 -21.67 -15.87
N GLU A 44 2.53 -22.29 -16.59
CA GLU A 44 1.15 -22.42 -16.13
C GLU A 44 1.05 -23.10 -14.78
N GLY A 45 0.13 -22.59 -13.93
CA GLY A 45 -0.13 -23.07 -12.60
C GLY A 45 -0.91 -22.03 -11.80
N PHE A 46 -0.96 -22.21 -10.50
CA PHE A 46 -1.73 -21.33 -9.58
C PHE A 46 -1.36 -19.84 -9.70
N LEU A 47 -0.12 -19.52 -10.07
CA LEU A 47 0.40 -18.16 -10.17
C LEU A 47 0.38 -17.57 -11.59
N ARG A 48 0.03 -18.37 -12.60
CA ARG A 48 0.08 -17.99 -14.02
C ARG A 48 -1.20 -18.40 -14.75
N ASN A 49 -2.30 -18.54 -14.03
CA ASN A 49 -3.62 -18.73 -14.64
C ASN A 49 -4.23 -17.36 -15.05
N LEU A 50 -5.27 -17.42 -15.87
CA LEU A 50 -5.99 -16.24 -16.36
C LEU A 50 -6.34 -15.23 -15.27
N THR A 51 -6.94 -15.69 -14.16
CA THR A 51 -7.38 -14.83 -13.07
C THR A 51 -6.22 -14.10 -12.42
N THR A 52 -5.12 -14.80 -12.15
CA THR A 52 -3.92 -14.20 -11.54
C THR A 52 -3.28 -13.19 -12.48
N LEU A 53 -3.16 -13.51 -13.77
CA LEU A 53 -2.62 -12.59 -14.77
C LEU A 53 -3.48 -11.31 -14.86
N LEU A 54 -4.80 -11.42 -14.92
CA LEU A 54 -5.71 -10.27 -14.94
C LEU A 54 -5.60 -9.42 -13.67
N GLN A 55 -5.44 -10.05 -12.50
CA GLN A 55 -5.24 -9.32 -11.24
C GLN A 55 -3.94 -8.50 -11.26
N ILE A 56 -2.84 -9.09 -11.73
CA ILE A 56 -1.54 -8.40 -11.82
C ILE A 56 -1.60 -7.28 -12.85
N ILE A 57 -2.15 -7.55 -14.04
CA ILE A 57 -2.31 -6.55 -15.12
C ILE A 57 -3.17 -5.38 -14.62
N GLY A 58 -4.24 -5.67 -13.89
CA GLY A 58 -5.11 -4.64 -13.30
C GLY A 58 -4.42 -3.70 -12.31
N ARG A 59 -3.28 -4.11 -11.74
CA ARG A 59 -2.48 -3.25 -10.85
C ARG A 59 -1.75 -2.16 -11.63
N ALA A 60 -1.18 -2.48 -12.80
CA ALA A 60 -0.56 -1.48 -13.67
C ALA A 60 -1.60 -0.54 -14.31
N ALA A 61 -2.86 -0.95 -14.43
CA ALA A 61 -3.91 -0.14 -15.03
C ALA A 61 -4.30 1.10 -14.18
N ARG A 62 -3.71 1.28 -13.01
CA ARG A 62 -3.89 2.47 -12.14
C ARG A 62 -2.96 3.61 -12.52
N HIS A 63 -1.89 3.32 -13.24
CA HIS A 63 -1.00 4.32 -13.81
C HIS A 63 -1.45 4.66 -15.22
N ILE A 64 -1.43 5.94 -15.61
CA ILE A 64 -1.87 6.40 -16.91
C ILE A 64 -1.08 5.74 -18.05
N ASP A 65 0.24 5.61 -17.87
CA ASP A 65 1.16 4.96 -18.80
C ASP A 65 1.46 3.50 -18.41
N GLY A 66 0.55 2.89 -17.64
CA GLY A 66 0.76 1.56 -17.09
C GLY A 66 1.01 0.50 -18.17
N LYS A 67 2.18 -0.17 -18.10
CA LYS A 67 2.63 -1.18 -19.04
C LYS A 67 2.94 -2.49 -18.32
N VAL A 68 2.53 -3.60 -18.93
CA VAL A 68 2.85 -4.94 -18.46
C VAL A 68 3.52 -5.72 -19.58
N ILE A 69 4.63 -6.37 -19.28
CA ILE A 69 5.32 -7.27 -20.19
C ILE A 69 5.32 -8.68 -19.59
N LEU A 70 4.84 -9.63 -20.37
CA LEU A 70 4.89 -11.06 -20.07
C LEU A 70 6.11 -11.67 -20.76
N TYR A 71 7.10 -12.08 -20.00
CA TYR A 71 8.29 -12.78 -20.51
C TYR A 71 8.00 -14.29 -20.51
N ALA A 72 8.07 -14.91 -21.68
CA ALA A 72 7.70 -16.29 -21.88
C ALA A 72 8.40 -16.87 -23.12
N ASP A 73 8.73 -18.16 -23.10
CA ASP A 73 9.27 -18.88 -24.26
C ASP A 73 8.15 -19.25 -25.26
N ARG A 74 6.93 -19.41 -24.77
CA ARG A 74 5.73 -19.71 -25.55
C ARG A 74 4.52 -18.99 -25.02
N GLU A 75 3.60 -18.65 -25.91
CA GLU A 75 2.32 -18.06 -25.52
C GLU A 75 1.32 -19.13 -25.10
N THR A 76 0.83 -19.08 -23.86
CA THR A 76 -0.16 -20.02 -23.33
C THR A 76 -1.59 -19.50 -23.53
N ASP A 77 -2.59 -20.39 -23.38
CA ASP A 77 -3.98 -20.00 -23.51
C ASP A 77 -4.41 -19.02 -22.41
N SER A 78 -3.86 -19.15 -21.20
CA SER A 78 -4.07 -18.19 -20.11
C SER A 78 -3.53 -16.80 -20.45
N MET A 79 -2.37 -16.72 -21.10
CA MET A 79 -1.78 -15.45 -21.56
C MET A 79 -2.63 -14.81 -22.67
N LYS A 80 -3.01 -15.58 -23.69
CA LYS A 80 -3.87 -15.11 -24.80
C LYS A 80 -5.18 -14.56 -24.27
N ALA A 81 -5.83 -15.29 -23.36
CA ALA A 81 -7.09 -14.89 -22.75
C ALA A 81 -6.93 -13.61 -21.91
N ALA A 82 -5.84 -13.48 -21.12
CA ALA A 82 -5.57 -12.31 -20.30
C ALA A 82 -5.29 -11.05 -21.16
N ILE A 83 -4.48 -11.20 -22.22
CA ILE A 83 -4.18 -10.12 -23.17
C ILE A 83 -5.45 -9.70 -23.90
N GLY A 84 -6.22 -10.66 -24.43
CA GLY A 84 -7.47 -10.41 -25.14
C GLY A 84 -8.49 -9.68 -24.29
N GLU A 85 -8.73 -10.13 -23.07
CA GLU A 85 -9.67 -9.48 -22.13
C GLU A 85 -9.20 -8.08 -21.71
N THR A 86 -7.91 -7.90 -21.47
CA THR A 86 -7.34 -6.58 -21.16
C THR A 86 -7.51 -5.60 -22.32
N THR A 87 -7.25 -6.06 -23.56
CA THR A 87 -7.43 -5.27 -24.76
C THR A 87 -8.89 -4.88 -24.98
N ARG A 88 -9.80 -5.83 -24.79
CA ARG A 88 -11.24 -5.58 -24.86
C ARG A 88 -11.69 -4.52 -23.84
N ARG A 89 -11.28 -4.66 -22.58
CA ARG A 89 -11.63 -3.68 -21.52
C ARG A 89 -11.09 -2.29 -21.83
N ARG A 90 -9.83 -2.20 -22.31
CA ARG A 90 -9.22 -0.92 -22.69
C ARG A 90 -9.95 -0.26 -23.86
N ALA A 91 -10.40 -1.02 -24.85
CA ALA A 91 -11.17 -0.50 -25.97
C ALA A 91 -12.50 0.12 -25.50
N ILE A 92 -13.25 -0.60 -24.68
CA ILE A 92 -14.51 -0.11 -24.08
C ILE A 92 -14.29 1.16 -23.27
N GLN A 93 -13.25 1.18 -22.42
CA GLN A 93 -12.96 2.34 -21.57
C GLN A 93 -12.57 3.57 -22.40
N ARG A 94 -11.75 3.38 -23.45
CA ARG A 94 -11.37 4.48 -24.35
C ARG A 94 -12.58 5.06 -25.06
N GLU A 95 -13.47 4.21 -25.54
CA GLU A 95 -14.71 4.66 -26.22
C GLU A 95 -15.62 5.39 -25.24
N TYR A 96 -15.80 4.87 -24.04
CA TYR A 96 -16.55 5.54 -22.97
C TYR A 96 -15.97 6.92 -22.67
N ASN A 97 -14.65 7.01 -22.45
CA ASN A 97 -13.97 8.27 -22.16
C ASN A 97 -14.15 9.27 -23.31
N ARG A 98 -14.01 8.82 -24.56
CA ARG A 98 -14.23 9.65 -25.75
C ARG A 98 -15.66 10.20 -25.85
N THR A 99 -16.64 9.35 -25.58
CA THR A 99 -18.06 9.72 -25.64
C THR A 99 -18.46 10.71 -24.56
N HIS A 100 -17.81 10.66 -23.37
CA HIS A 100 -18.13 11.51 -22.22
C HIS A 100 -17.12 12.64 -22.00
N ASP A 101 -16.21 12.88 -22.95
CA ASP A 101 -15.15 13.90 -22.88
C ASP A 101 -14.30 13.79 -21.60
N ILE A 102 -13.98 12.54 -21.20
CA ILE A 102 -13.17 12.27 -20.02
C ILE A 102 -11.71 12.14 -20.42
N THR A 103 -10.86 13.00 -19.88
CA THR A 103 -9.40 12.89 -19.98
C THR A 103 -8.88 12.14 -18.74
N PRO A 104 -8.27 10.95 -18.91
CA PRO A 104 -7.71 10.22 -17.79
C PRO A 104 -6.60 11.02 -17.08
N THR A 105 -6.61 11.01 -15.76
CA THR A 105 -5.60 11.67 -14.91
C THR A 105 -4.91 10.67 -14.02
N GLN A 106 -3.63 10.94 -13.67
CA GLN A 106 -2.87 10.10 -12.75
C GLN A 106 -3.48 10.14 -11.35
N ILE A 107 -3.71 8.97 -10.76
CA ILE A 107 -4.12 8.84 -9.36
C ILE A 107 -2.94 9.23 -8.47
N GLN A 108 -3.15 10.22 -7.61
CA GLN A 108 -2.23 10.56 -6.55
C GLN A 108 -2.79 10.03 -5.24
N LYS A 109 -2.03 9.17 -4.58
CA LYS A 109 -2.42 8.62 -3.29
C LYS A 109 -1.40 9.06 -2.24
N GLU A 110 -1.88 9.69 -1.19
CA GLU A 110 -1.04 10.10 -0.07
C GLU A 110 -0.26 8.90 0.48
N ILE A 111 1.04 9.08 0.64
CA ILE A 111 1.88 8.07 1.30
C ILE A 111 1.63 8.25 2.79
N ARG A 112 0.72 7.47 3.33
CA ARG A 112 0.55 7.40 4.77
C ARG A 112 1.75 6.63 5.30
N SER A 113 2.63 7.31 6.03
CA SER A 113 3.57 6.61 6.90
C SER A 113 2.74 5.64 7.73
N THR A 114 3.18 4.39 7.83
CA THR A 114 2.52 3.41 8.69
C THR A 114 2.37 4.06 10.07
N LEU A 115 1.22 3.90 10.69
CA LEU A 115 0.88 4.48 12.00
C LEU A 115 1.94 4.24 13.10
N PHE A 116 2.93 3.41 12.81
CA PHE A 116 4.09 3.13 13.65
C PHE A 116 5.25 4.11 13.48
N ASP A 117 5.29 4.88 12.37
CA ASP A 117 6.34 5.88 12.07
C ASP A 117 5.82 7.32 12.19
N ALA A 118 4.53 7.54 12.40
CA ALA A 118 4.06 8.86 12.78
C ALA A 118 4.62 9.13 14.19
N PRO A 119 5.51 10.12 14.39
CA PRO A 119 5.74 10.62 15.72
C PRO A 119 4.34 11.01 16.23
N ALA A 120 3.88 10.38 17.30
CA ALA A 120 2.68 10.84 17.97
C ALA A 120 2.82 12.36 18.08
N PRO A 121 1.75 13.16 17.74
CA PRO A 121 1.87 14.61 17.86
C PRO A 121 2.45 14.89 19.24
N GLU A 122 3.69 15.32 19.23
CA GLU A 122 4.36 15.73 20.46
C GLU A 122 3.56 16.93 20.96
N LYS A 123 2.59 16.68 21.84
CA LYS A 123 2.31 17.70 22.83
C LYS A 123 3.61 17.81 23.61
N GLU A 124 4.40 18.83 23.32
CA GLU A 124 5.49 19.25 24.17
C GLU A 124 4.90 19.48 25.57
N TYR A 125 4.95 18.42 26.36
CA TYR A 125 4.73 18.61 27.80
C TYR A 125 5.93 19.43 28.23
N ALA A 126 5.64 20.70 28.55
CA ALA A 126 6.64 21.65 29.00
C ALA A 126 7.56 20.94 30.02
N SER A 127 8.87 21.06 29.79
CA SER A 127 9.94 20.33 30.50
C SER A 127 9.96 20.51 32.04
N ASN A 128 8.98 21.19 32.60
CA ASN A 128 8.85 21.52 34.02
C ASN A 128 7.70 20.80 34.75
N GLN A 129 7.01 19.83 34.14
CA GLN A 129 5.95 19.09 34.85
C GLN A 129 6.52 17.83 35.53
N PRO A 130 6.15 17.56 36.77
CA PRO A 130 6.59 16.33 37.45
C PRO A 130 6.05 15.09 36.72
N THR A 131 6.88 14.10 36.46
CA THR A 131 6.60 12.89 35.67
C THR A 131 5.29 12.20 36.08
N GLY A 132 4.90 12.28 37.33
CA GLY A 132 3.61 11.75 37.83
C GLY A 132 2.37 12.45 37.32
N ALA A 133 2.44 13.75 37.00
CA ALA A 133 1.34 14.49 36.40
C ALA A 133 1.16 14.11 34.92
N ILE A 134 2.27 13.96 34.19
CA ILE A 134 2.30 13.51 32.79
C ILE A 134 1.71 12.10 32.66
N LEU A 135 2.07 11.18 33.57
CA LEU A 135 1.54 9.82 33.59
C LEU A 135 0.01 9.79 33.77
N LYS A 136 -0.51 10.57 34.71
CA LYS A 136 -1.97 10.68 34.94
C LYS A 136 -2.72 11.24 33.73
N GLU A 137 -2.15 12.20 33.03
CA GLU A 137 -2.76 12.79 31.83
C GLU A 137 -2.77 11.79 30.68
N LEU A 138 -1.67 11.08 30.44
CA LEU A 138 -1.59 10.03 29.42
C LEU A 138 -2.57 8.87 29.71
N GLU A 139 -2.72 8.46 30.98
CA GLU A 139 -3.69 7.44 31.37
C GLU A 139 -5.14 7.92 31.16
N ARG A 140 -5.42 9.20 31.36
CA ARG A 140 -6.74 9.80 31.09
C ARG A 140 -7.02 9.83 29.57
N GLU A 141 -6.07 10.29 28.76
CA GLU A 141 -6.20 10.29 27.31
C GLU A 141 -6.36 8.87 26.75
N MET A 142 -5.61 7.90 27.24
CA MET A 142 -5.75 6.48 26.85
C MET A 142 -7.17 5.97 27.13
N LYS A 143 -7.72 6.23 28.32
CA LYS A 143 -9.09 5.83 28.66
C LYS A 143 -10.13 6.53 27.79
N LYS A 144 -9.88 7.76 27.38
CA LYS A 144 -10.76 8.50 26.45
C LYS A 144 -10.74 7.86 25.06
N SER A 145 -9.54 7.57 24.51
CA SER A 145 -9.39 6.90 23.21
C SER A 145 -10.06 5.52 23.17
N VAL A 146 -10.00 4.75 24.28
CA VAL A 146 -10.72 3.47 24.40
C VAL A 146 -12.25 3.68 24.33
N LYS A 147 -12.79 4.72 24.95
CA LYS A 147 -14.23 5.02 24.90
C LYS A 147 -14.69 5.46 23.51
N GLU A 148 -13.81 6.13 22.79
CA GLU A 148 -14.04 6.59 21.39
C GLU A 148 -13.75 5.48 20.38
N LEU A 149 -13.43 4.24 20.83
CA LEU A 149 -13.07 3.07 20.01
C LEU A 149 -11.81 3.30 19.14
N ASP A 150 -10.99 4.30 19.47
CA ASP A 150 -9.68 4.55 18.85
C ASP A 150 -8.61 3.69 19.53
N PHE A 151 -8.62 2.40 19.22
CA PHE A 151 -7.72 1.42 19.84
C PHE A 151 -6.26 1.62 19.44
N GLU A 152 -5.99 2.21 18.27
CA GLU A 152 -4.62 2.50 17.84
C GLU A 152 -3.99 3.60 18.69
N ARG A 153 -4.70 4.68 18.89
CA ARG A 153 -4.26 5.76 19.78
C ARG A 153 -4.12 5.30 21.23
N ALA A 154 -5.03 4.46 21.69
CA ALA A 154 -4.95 3.87 23.02
C ALA A 154 -3.71 3.00 23.19
N ALA A 155 -3.31 2.22 22.16
CA ALA A 155 -2.10 1.40 22.18
C ALA A 155 -0.82 2.27 22.22
N GLN A 156 -0.75 3.33 21.44
CA GLN A 156 0.37 4.27 21.44
C GLN A 156 0.56 4.94 22.80
N LEU A 157 -0.54 5.39 23.42
CA LEU A 157 -0.52 6.01 24.75
C LEU A 157 -0.07 5.01 25.82
N ARG A 158 -0.51 3.76 25.74
CA ARG A 158 -0.07 2.67 26.64
C ARG A 158 1.45 2.45 26.55
N ASP A 159 1.97 2.37 25.33
CA ASP A 159 3.38 2.11 25.10
C ASP A 159 4.26 3.27 25.60
N ARG A 160 3.77 4.52 25.46
CA ARG A 160 4.42 5.71 26.02
C ARG A 160 4.39 5.74 27.55
N ILE A 161 3.27 5.36 28.17
CA ILE A 161 3.17 5.20 29.64
C ILE A 161 4.18 4.18 30.15
N ASN A 162 4.30 3.03 29.47
CA ASN A 162 5.25 1.98 29.85
C ASN A 162 6.71 2.44 29.70
N ALA A 163 7.03 3.19 28.64
CA ALA A 163 8.36 3.75 28.44
C ALA A 163 8.74 4.76 29.55
N LEU A 164 7.79 5.61 29.98
CA LEU A 164 8.02 6.56 31.06
C LEU A 164 8.15 5.87 32.41
N LYS A 165 7.42 4.80 32.68
CA LYS A 165 7.55 4.00 33.93
C LYS A 165 8.91 3.34 34.03
N ARG A 166 9.44 2.74 32.94
CA ARG A 166 10.76 2.13 32.87
C ARG A 166 11.95 3.10 33.06
N LYS A 167 11.75 4.38 32.74
CA LYS A 167 12.79 5.42 32.92
C LYS A 167 12.88 5.91 34.36
N ASN A 168 11.87 5.61 35.19
CA ASN A 168 11.78 6.05 36.58
C ASN A 168 12.07 4.92 37.60
N GLU A 169 12.32 3.70 37.11
CA GLU A 169 12.91 2.59 37.87
C GLU A 169 14.45 2.58 37.73
#